data_93a852104add8f2081c9846739c4761e
#
_entry.id   93a852104add8f2081c9846739c4761e
#
_cell.length_a   1.000
_cell.length_b   1.000
_cell.length_c   1.000
_cell.angle_alpha   90.00
_cell.angle_beta   90.00
_cell.angle_gamma   90.00
#
_symmetry.space_group_name_H-M   'P 1'
#
loop_
_entity.id
_entity.type
_entity.pdbx_description
1 polymer ?
#
loop_
_entity_poly.entity_id
_entity_poly.type
_entity_poly.pdbx_seq_one_letter_code
_entity_poly.pdbx_strand_id
1 'polypeptide(L)'
;RITPMEMIPMHPACMALHYGQALFEGLKATIDTNGTPLLFRPDKNAERLNFSARRLGMPEFSETLFVDALKELVSLDQQWIPPQEGSALYLRPFMFADEAFIGMRAANSYKFIVMASPSKPIYTDRIRLYAETSFIRAAYCGTGEAKAAGNYAAAVLPTEIAKSKGFDQVLWLDAKEFKYIQEVGTMNIFFKINGQFITPSLDGSILAGITRMSVIDFLRHKDFEVVERLITIDEIIEASKNGQLEEAFGTGTAVGVAMIQEIGYKDTIIHVSDNSPVGQLVLDTINGVRIGKIADELNWMVKLES
;
A
#
# COMPACT_ATOMS: atom_id res chain seq x y z
N ARG A 1 -7.34 9.07 24.05
CA ARG A 1 -6.24 9.72 24.80
C ARG A 1 -4.91 9.52 24.06
N ILE A 2 -3.98 10.44 24.22
CA ILE A 2 -2.60 10.31 23.73
C ILE A 2 -1.71 9.95 24.93
N THR A 3 -0.83 8.98 24.76
CA THR A 3 0.10 8.51 25.78
C THR A 3 1.45 8.21 25.14
N PRO A 4 2.56 8.21 25.89
CA PRO A 4 3.82 7.65 25.41
C PRO A 4 3.62 6.20 24.94
N MET A 5 4.47 5.74 24.01
CA MET A 5 4.39 4.36 23.54
C MET A 5 4.68 3.40 24.70
N GLU A 6 3.74 2.51 24.98
CA GLU A 6 3.80 1.57 26.08
C GLU A 6 3.22 0.21 25.70
N MET A 7 3.45 -0.80 26.54
CA MET A 7 2.88 -2.12 26.32
C MET A 7 1.35 -2.08 26.48
N ILE A 8 0.67 -2.80 25.59
CA ILE A 8 -0.78 -2.99 25.67
C ILE A 8 -1.04 -4.31 26.40
N PRO A 9 -1.63 -4.30 27.61
CA PRO A 9 -2.01 -5.53 28.27
C PRO A 9 -3.14 -6.21 27.47
N MET A 10 -2.96 -7.51 27.17
CA MET A 10 -3.93 -8.31 26.44
C MET A 10 -4.25 -9.58 27.22
N HIS A 11 -5.53 -9.92 27.28
CA HIS A 11 -5.96 -11.20 27.85
C HIS A 11 -5.57 -12.35 26.91
N PRO A 12 -5.12 -13.53 27.41
CA PRO A 12 -4.76 -14.68 26.55
C PRO A 12 -5.90 -15.13 25.61
N ALA A 13 -7.15 -14.98 26.00
CA ALA A 13 -8.32 -15.27 25.18
C ALA A 13 -8.75 -14.09 24.28
N CYS A 14 -7.91 -13.07 24.05
CA CYS A 14 -8.22 -11.97 23.14
C CYS A 14 -8.52 -12.51 21.75
N MET A 15 -9.70 -12.21 21.23
CA MET A 15 -10.20 -12.79 19.96
C MET A 15 -9.28 -12.52 18.76
N ALA A 16 -8.63 -11.35 18.71
CA ALA A 16 -7.71 -11.05 17.64
C ALA A 16 -6.52 -12.02 17.56
N LEU A 17 -6.07 -12.56 18.69
CA LEU A 17 -4.95 -13.53 18.76
C LEU A 17 -5.36 -14.91 18.22
N HIS A 18 -6.64 -15.25 18.29
CA HIS A 18 -7.15 -16.57 17.91
C HIS A 18 -7.79 -16.59 16.53
N TYR A 19 -8.47 -15.51 16.15
CA TYR A 19 -9.29 -15.47 14.92
C TYR A 19 -8.84 -14.38 13.93
N GLY A 20 -7.81 -13.61 14.27
CA GLY A 20 -7.22 -12.63 13.35
C GLY A 20 -8.14 -11.47 12.98
N GLN A 21 -9.20 -11.17 13.77
CA GLN A 21 -10.09 -10.04 13.49
C GLN A 21 -9.35 -8.72 13.82
N ALA A 22 -8.52 -8.28 12.88
CA ALA A 22 -7.67 -7.11 12.97
C ALA A 22 -7.45 -6.50 11.58
N LEU A 23 -7.42 -5.17 11.54
CA LEU A 23 -7.16 -4.38 10.34
C LEU A 23 -6.25 -3.20 10.68
N PHE A 24 -5.60 -2.63 9.66
CA PHE A 24 -4.74 -1.48 9.87
C PHE A 24 -4.70 -0.56 8.67
N GLU A 25 -4.19 0.63 8.90
CA GLU A 25 -3.88 1.62 7.90
C GLU A 25 -2.41 2.04 7.95
N GLY A 26 -1.99 2.76 6.94
CA GLY A 26 -0.66 3.34 6.90
C GLY A 26 -0.68 4.61 6.07
N LEU A 27 -0.19 5.69 6.65
CA LEU A 27 -0.03 6.97 6.00
C LEU A 27 1.22 7.67 6.51
N LYS A 28 1.61 8.75 5.85
CA LYS A 28 2.83 9.50 6.15
C LYS A 28 2.48 10.95 6.49
N ALA A 29 3.08 11.46 7.56
CA ALA A 29 3.17 12.88 7.82
C ALA A 29 4.55 13.38 7.40
N THR A 30 4.57 14.53 6.71
CA THR A 30 5.75 15.22 6.22
C THR A 30 5.73 16.67 6.67
N ILE A 31 6.78 17.42 6.41
CA ILE A 31 6.86 18.86 6.67
C ILE A 31 7.05 19.58 5.34
N ASP A 32 6.29 20.64 5.10
CA ASP A 32 6.48 21.49 3.93
C ASP A 32 7.70 22.43 4.09
N THR A 33 8.00 23.19 3.04
CA THR A 33 9.12 24.13 3.01
C THR A 33 9.03 25.26 4.03
N ASN A 34 7.85 25.47 4.64
CA ASN A 34 7.60 26.49 5.66
C ASN A 34 7.60 25.91 7.09
N GLY A 35 7.81 24.59 7.23
CA GLY A 35 7.79 23.90 8.51
C GLY A 35 6.38 23.46 8.96
N THR A 36 5.38 23.53 8.07
CA THR A 36 4.01 23.09 8.37
C THR A 36 3.87 21.58 8.15
N PRO A 37 3.37 20.81 9.13
CA PRO A 37 3.11 19.41 8.96
C PRO A 37 1.96 19.16 7.95
N LEU A 38 2.13 18.12 7.14
CA LEU A 38 1.21 17.73 6.08
C LEU A 38 0.83 16.26 6.19
N LEU A 39 -0.44 15.92 5.91
CA LEU A 39 -0.94 14.56 5.74
C LEU A 39 -1.39 14.34 4.30
N PHE A 40 -1.02 13.19 3.72
CA PHE A 40 -1.39 12.83 2.35
C PHE A 40 -2.66 11.97 2.35
N ARG A 41 -3.78 12.51 1.84
CA ARG A 41 -5.11 11.88 1.65
C ARG A 41 -5.60 11.09 2.88
N PRO A 42 -5.60 11.64 4.10
CA PRO A 42 -6.02 10.93 5.31
C PRO A 42 -7.52 10.56 5.28
N ASP A 43 -8.35 11.30 4.54
CA ASP A 43 -9.74 10.99 4.23
C ASP A 43 -9.87 9.62 3.56
N LYS A 44 -9.05 9.34 2.55
CA LYS A 44 -9.07 8.06 1.84
C LYS A 44 -8.59 6.89 2.70
N ASN A 45 -7.72 7.16 3.69
CA ASN A 45 -7.38 6.16 4.69
C ASN A 45 -8.56 5.87 5.62
N ALA A 46 -9.31 6.89 6.05
CA ALA A 46 -10.51 6.72 6.88
C ALA A 46 -11.59 5.91 6.16
N GLU A 47 -11.91 6.27 4.91
CA GLU A 47 -12.86 5.53 4.05
C GLU A 47 -12.46 4.05 3.92
N ARG A 48 -11.17 3.78 3.63
CA ARG A 48 -10.67 2.41 3.43
C ARG A 48 -10.58 1.62 4.74
N LEU A 49 -10.30 2.26 5.87
CA LEU A 49 -10.41 1.64 7.20
C LEU A 49 -11.82 1.10 7.40
N ASN A 50 -12.84 1.91 7.14
CA ASN A 50 -14.24 1.56 7.30
C ASN A 50 -14.68 0.48 6.30
N PHE A 51 -14.21 0.55 5.05
CA PHE A 51 -14.41 -0.53 4.09
C PHE A 51 -13.85 -1.86 4.62
N SER A 52 -12.63 -1.86 5.15
CA SER A 52 -12.00 -3.05 5.72
C SER A 52 -12.73 -3.55 6.97
N ALA A 53 -13.22 -2.62 7.82
CA ALA A 53 -13.99 -2.96 9.01
C ALA A 53 -15.30 -3.69 8.65
N ARG A 54 -16.07 -3.16 7.69
CA ARG A 54 -17.29 -3.82 7.19
C ARG A 54 -17.00 -5.22 6.68
N ARG A 55 -15.93 -5.38 5.88
CA ARG A 55 -15.55 -6.70 5.32
C ARG A 55 -15.20 -7.72 6.40
N LEU A 56 -14.67 -7.29 7.54
CA LEU A 56 -14.28 -8.15 8.67
C LEU A 56 -15.36 -8.27 9.75
N GLY A 57 -16.58 -7.72 9.55
CA GLY A 57 -17.64 -7.71 10.55
C GLY A 57 -17.26 -6.91 11.80
N MET A 58 -16.48 -5.85 11.64
CA MET A 58 -16.05 -4.94 12.70
C MET A 58 -16.84 -3.62 12.60
N PRO A 59 -16.99 -2.86 13.71
CA PRO A 59 -17.67 -1.57 13.67
C PRO A 59 -16.88 -0.55 12.85
N GLU A 60 -17.60 0.36 12.21
CA GLU A 60 -17.00 1.51 11.56
C GLU A 60 -16.50 2.52 12.59
N PHE A 61 -15.45 3.24 12.24
CA PHE A 61 -14.88 4.32 13.03
C PHE A 61 -15.21 5.67 12.37
N SER A 62 -15.51 6.68 13.16
CA SER A 62 -15.81 8.02 12.61
C SER A 62 -14.63 8.55 11.77
N GLU A 63 -14.89 8.86 10.50
CA GLU A 63 -13.87 9.38 9.58
C GLU A 63 -13.31 10.74 10.05
N THR A 64 -14.19 11.61 10.57
CA THR A 64 -13.77 12.89 11.15
C THR A 64 -12.84 12.66 12.34
N LEU A 65 -13.26 11.81 13.29
CA LEU A 65 -12.44 11.51 14.47
C LEU A 65 -11.12 10.82 14.10
N PHE A 66 -11.11 10.01 13.04
CA PHE A 66 -9.87 9.40 12.51
C PHE A 66 -8.88 10.48 12.06
N VAL A 67 -9.33 11.43 11.24
CA VAL A 67 -8.48 12.52 10.74
C VAL A 67 -8.03 13.45 11.87
N ASP A 68 -8.94 13.81 12.78
CA ASP A 68 -8.64 14.68 13.91
C ASP A 68 -7.62 14.04 14.86
N ALA A 69 -7.76 12.75 15.15
CA ALA A 69 -6.79 12.02 15.97
C ALA A 69 -5.39 12.00 15.34
N LEU A 70 -5.30 11.86 14.00
CA LEU A 70 -4.02 11.94 13.29
C LEU A 70 -3.41 13.32 13.35
N LYS A 71 -4.21 14.38 13.15
CA LYS A 71 -3.77 15.77 13.24
C LYS A 71 -3.21 16.07 14.63
N GLU A 72 -3.94 15.70 15.67
CA GLU A 72 -3.53 15.91 17.06
C GLU A 72 -2.22 15.19 17.38
N LEU A 73 -2.12 13.91 17.00
CA LEU A 73 -0.90 13.13 17.22
C LEU A 73 0.31 13.74 16.49
N VAL A 74 0.15 14.12 15.24
CA VAL A 74 1.23 14.71 14.44
C VAL A 74 1.63 16.08 14.97
N SER A 75 0.70 16.90 15.43
CA SER A 75 0.99 18.20 16.04
C SER A 75 1.86 18.07 17.30
N LEU A 76 1.59 17.05 18.13
CA LEU A 76 2.39 16.76 19.32
C LEU A 76 3.78 16.20 18.97
N ASP A 77 3.86 15.37 17.96
CA ASP A 77 5.08 14.62 17.59
C ASP A 77 5.79 15.21 16.35
N GLN A 78 5.48 16.44 15.94
CA GLN A 78 6.02 17.04 14.70
C GLN A 78 7.56 17.08 14.66
N GLN A 79 8.24 17.19 15.82
CA GLN A 79 9.70 17.15 15.90
C GLN A 79 10.30 15.79 15.52
N TRP A 80 9.49 14.74 15.46
CA TRP A 80 9.90 13.41 15.04
C TRP A 80 9.74 13.19 13.53
N ILE A 81 9.23 14.17 12.79
CA ILE A 81 9.20 14.09 11.31
C ILE A 81 10.63 14.28 10.80
N PRO A 82 11.23 13.26 10.16
CA PRO A 82 12.61 13.37 9.69
C PRO A 82 12.73 14.41 8.58
N PRO A 83 13.78 15.25 8.58
CA PRO A 83 13.97 16.29 7.56
C PRO A 83 14.55 15.76 6.24
N GLN A 84 15.02 14.51 6.20
CA GLN A 84 15.63 13.93 5.01
C GLN A 84 14.59 13.66 3.94
N GLU A 85 14.91 13.97 2.68
CA GLU A 85 14.05 13.73 1.53
C GLU A 85 13.63 12.24 1.44
N GLY A 86 12.37 12.00 1.12
CA GLY A 86 11.77 10.65 1.08
C GLY A 86 11.46 10.04 2.44
N SER A 87 11.97 10.61 3.55
CA SER A 87 11.62 10.21 4.91
C SER A 87 10.31 10.83 5.36
N ALA A 88 9.69 10.27 6.40
CA ALA A 88 8.42 10.75 6.95
C ALA A 88 8.20 10.23 8.37
N LEU A 89 7.29 10.83 9.10
CA LEU A 89 6.69 10.21 10.25
C LEU A 89 5.59 9.26 9.76
N TYR A 90 5.83 7.96 9.88
CA TYR A 90 4.87 6.93 9.49
C TYR A 90 3.82 6.76 10.58
N LEU A 91 2.55 6.87 10.19
CA LEU A 91 1.41 6.68 11.08
C LEU A 91 0.79 5.32 10.81
N ARG A 92 0.56 4.53 11.88
CA ARG A 92 -0.04 3.21 11.86
C ARG A 92 -1.34 3.18 12.68
N PRO A 93 -2.47 3.63 12.10
CA PRO A 93 -3.78 3.32 12.65
C PRO A 93 -4.06 1.83 12.53
N PHE A 94 -4.59 1.21 13.59
CA PHE A 94 -5.04 -0.18 13.54
C PHE A 94 -6.18 -0.41 14.52
N MET A 95 -7.02 -1.39 14.19
CA MET A 95 -8.14 -1.81 15.03
C MET A 95 -8.17 -3.31 15.13
N PHE A 96 -8.43 -3.83 16.33
CA PHE A 96 -8.48 -5.26 16.58
C PHE A 96 -9.53 -5.62 17.63
N ALA A 97 -10.05 -6.86 17.54
CA ALA A 97 -11.00 -7.39 18.51
C ALA A 97 -10.30 -7.66 19.85
N ASP A 98 -10.67 -6.92 20.88
CA ASP A 98 -10.05 -6.97 22.22
C ASP A 98 -10.82 -7.85 23.22
N GLU A 99 -11.98 -8.34 22.84
CA GLU A 99 -12.81 -9.18 23.71
C GLU A 99 -12.09 -10.47 24.13
N ALA A 100 -12.16 -10.80 25.42
CA ALA A 100 -11.65 -12.05 25.97
C ALA A 100 -12.69 -13.17 25.82
N PHE A 101 -12.74 -13.79 24.64
CA PHE A 101 -13.71 -14.83 24.33
C PHE A 101 -13.14 -15.87 23.35
N ILE A 102 -13.33 -17.14 23.65
CA ILE A 102 -12.99 -18.25 22.75
C ILE A 102 -14.26 -18.72 22.07
N GLY A 103 -14.50 -18.27 20.84
CA GLY A 103 -15.64 -18.63 20.01
C GLY A 103 -15.69 -17.79 18.73
N MET A 104 -16.21 -18.40 17.65
CA MET A 104 -16.23 -17.80 16.31
C MET A 104 -17.47 -16.93 16.11
N ARG A 105 -17.36 -15.65 16.37
CA ARG A 105 -18.35 -14.60 16.08
C ARG A 105 -17.66 -13.25 16.00
N ALA A 106 -18.39 -12.20 15.60
CA ALA A 106 -17.91 -10.84 15.75
C ALA A 106 -17.71 -10.51 17.24
N ALA A 107 -16.63 -9.80 17.57
CA ALA A 107 -16.38 -9.37 18.95
C ALA A 107 -17.37 -8.27 19.37
N ASN A 108 -17.58 -8.12 20.68
CA ASN A 108 -18.37 -7.03 21.26
C ASN A 108 -17.53 -5.83 21.66
N SER A 109 -16.19 -5.96 21.70
CA SER A 109 -15.29 -4.87 22.03
C SER A 109 -14.05 -4.86 21.13
N TYR A 110 -13.60 -3.66 20.79
CA TYR A 110 -12.47 -3.40 19.91
C TYR A 110 -11.58 -2.29 20.49
N LYS A 111 -10.29 -2.36 20.18
CA LYS A 111 -9.37 -1.26 20.41
C LYS A 111 -8.97 -0.64 19.07
N PHE A 112 -9.07 0.69 18.97
CA PHE A 112 -8.49 1.48 17.88
C PHE A 112 -7.29 2.24 18.44
N ILE A 113 -6.15 2.12 17.76
CA ILE A 113 -4.87 2.70 18.20
C ILE A 113 -4.17 3.31 16.99
N VAL A 114 -3.51 4.44 17.19
CA VAL A 114 -2.59 5.04 16.22
C VAL A 114 -1.20 5.09 16.82
N MET A 115 -0.21 4.54 16.11
CA MET A 115 1.20 4.68 16.45
C MET A 115 1.88 5.59 15.44
N ALA A 116 2.91 6.34 15.87
CA ALA A 116 3.78 7.13 15.03
C ALA A 116 5.22 6.63 15.14
N SER A 117 5.94 6.57 14.00
CA SER A 117 7.35 6.15 13.99
C SER A 117 8.09 6.82 12.82
N PRO A 118 9.27 7.41 13.03
CA PRO A 118 10.11 7.88 11.93
C PRO A 118 10.44 6.75 10.95
N SER A 119 10.36 7.04 9.66
CA SER A 119 10.63 6.07 8.59
C SER A 119 11.50 6.67 7.49
N LYS A 120 12.33 5.80 6.88
CA LYS A 120 13.15 6.10 5.70
C LYS A 120 12.54 5.46 4.46
N PRO A 121 12.97 5.86 3.24
CA PRO A 121 12.64 5.13 2.02
C PRO A 121 13.00 3.64 2.15
N ILE A 122 12.13 2.76 1.61
CA ILE A 122 12.34 1.30 1.67
C ILE A 122 13.23 0.83 0.53
N TYR A 123 12.99 1.33 -0.69
CA TYR A 123 13.77 1.01 -1.87
C TYR A 123 14.47 2.27 -2.39
N THR A 124 15.75 2.15 -2.68
CA THR A 124 16.58 3.15 -3.36
C THR A 124 16.91 2.73 -4.78
N ASP A 125 16.84 1.43 -5.04
CA ASP A 125 17.16 0.79 -6.31
C ASP A 125 15.92 0.16 -6.95
N ARG A 126 16.05 -0.23 -8.21
CA ARG A 126 15.04 -1.01 -8.92
C ARG A 126 14.93 -2.40 -8.32
N ILE A 127 13.72 -2.94 -8.26
CA ILE A 127 13.45 -4.23 -7.61
C ILE A 127 13.22 -5.34 -8.64
N ARG A 128 13.56 -6.56 -8.22
CA ARG A 128 13.34 -7.80 -8.98
C ARG A 128 12.18 -8.57 -8.37
N LEU A 129 11.28 -9.05 -9.21
CA LEU A 129 10.07 -9.72 -8.80
C LEU A 129 10.09 -11.19 -9.13
N TYR A 130 9.53 -12.04 -8.27
CA TYR A 130 9.25 -13.44 -8.53
C TYR A 130 7.75 -13.66 -8.69
N ALA A 131 7.30 -14.05 -9.89
CA ALA A 131 5.91 -14.40 -10.14
C ALA A 131 5.57 -15.74 -9.47
N GLU A 132 4.73 -15.69 -8.45
CA GLU A 132 4.41 -16.85 -7.60
C GLU A 132 3.37 -17.76 -8.29
N THR A 133 3.62 -19.05 -8.29
CA THR A 133 2.78 -20.05 -8.96
C THR A 133 2.31 -21.18 -8.04
N SER A 134 2.62 -21.09 -6.75
CA SER A 134 2.26 -22.13 -5.74
C SER A 134 1.42 -21.57 -4.61
N PHE A 135 1.60 -20.29 -4.29
CA PHE A 135 0.87 -19.59 -3.23
C PHE A 135 0.08 -18.43 -3.81
N ILE A 136 -1.04 -18.11 -3.17
CA ILE A 136 -1.89 -16.99 -3.53
C ILE A 136 -1.88 -15.93 -2.41
N ARG A 137 -2.00 -14.65 -2.78
CA ARG A 137 -2.22 -13.58 -1.81
C ARG A 137 -3.66 -13.54 -1.36
N ALA A 138 -4.57 -13.61 -2.32
CA ALA A 138 -6.01 -13.48 -2.11
C ALA A 138 -6.79 -14.15 -3.24
N ALA A 139 -8.00 -14.60 -2.94
CA ALA A 139 -8.97 -15.09 -3.92
C ALA A 139 -10.08 -14.05 -4.13
N TYR A 140 -10.74 -14.13 -5.28
CA TYR A 140 -11.99 -13.40 -5.54
C TYR A 140 -13.01 -13.66 -4.43
N CYS A 141 -13.72 -12.63 -3.99
CA CYS A 141 -14.64 -12.68 -2.83
C CYS A 141 -13.97 -13.03 -1.48
N GLY A 142 -12.65 -13.13 -1.42
CA GLY A 142 -11.90 -13.29 -0.18
C GLY A 142 -11.71 -11.96 0.57
N THR A 143 -10.66 -11.84 1.37
CA THR A 143 -10.34 -10.64 2.15
C THR A 143 -9.30 -9.74 1.49
N GLY A 144 -8.93 -10.01 0.21
CA GLY A 144 -7.83 -9.34 -0.48
C GLY A 144 -8.00 -7.82 -0.63
N GLU A 145 -9.23 -7.36 -0.82
CA GLU A 145 -9.58 -5.94 -0.93
C GLU A 145 -9.58 -5.20 0.43
N ALA A 146 -9.67 -5.94 1.54
CA ALA A 146 -9.57 -5.37 2.88
C ALA A 146 -8.12 -5.31 3.36
N LYS A 147 -7.78 -4.29 4.14
CA LYS A 147 -6.46 -4.17 4.76
C LYS A 147 -6.39 -4.97 6.07
N ALA A 148 -6.72 -6.27 5.95
CA ALA A 148 -6.79 -7.23 7.04
C ALA A 148 -5.40 -7.77 7.39
N ALA A 149 -5.09 -7.90 8.69
CA ALA A 149 -3.80 -8.41 9.16
C ALA A 149 -3.46 -9.81 8.62
N GLY A 150 -4.45 -10.67 8.49
CA GLY A 150 -4.28 -12.04 7.99
C GLY A 150 -3.74 -12.13 6.56
N ASN A 151 -4.06 -11.16 5.69
CA ASN A 151 -3.52 -11.13 4.32
C ASN A 151 -1.99 -10.99 4.31
N TYR A 152 -1.45 -10.29 5.30
CA TYR A 152 0.00 -10.07 5.42
C TYR A 152 0.71 -11.28 6.01
N ALA A 153 0.10 -11.97 6.96
CA ALA A 153 0.65 -13.20 7.52
C ALA A 153 0.82 -14.29 6.44
N ALA A 154 -0.15 -14.43 5.54
CA ALA A 154 -0.10 -15.39 4.42
C ALA A 154 1.02 -15.08 3.41
N ALA A 155 1.45 -13.83 3.31
CA ALA A 155 2.49 -13.41 2.36
C ALA A 155 3.92 -13.62 2.86
N VAL A 156 4.14 -13.96 4.14
CA VAL A 156 5.48 -14.05 4.73
C VAL A 156 6.30 -15.16 4.08
N LEU A 157 5.82 -16.38 4.08
CA LEU A 157 6.56 -17.53 3.52
C LEU A 157 6.88 -17.37 2.05
N PRO A 158 5.93 -17.01 1.15
CA PRO A 158 6.24 -16.79 -0.26
C PRO A 158 7.29 -15.68 -0.49
N THR A 159 7.26 -14.61 0.32
CA THR A 159 8.25 -13.54 0.24
C THR A 159 9.65 -14.04 0.62
N GLU A 160 9.79 -14.85 1.66
CA GLU A 160 11.07 -15.44 2.04
C GLU A 160 11.59 -16.43 0.97
N ILE A 161 10.70 -17.19 0.33
CA ILE A 161 11.05 -18.04 -0.81
C ILE A 161 11.55 -17.21 -1.98
N ALA A 162 10.86 -16.12 -2.36
CA ALA A 162 11.30 -15.22 -3.43
C ALA A 162 12.68 -14.64 -3.13
N LYS A 163 12.93 -14.18 -1.91
CA LYS A 163 14.25 -13.68 -1.47
C LYS A 163 15.33 -14.74 -1.56
N SER A 164 15.05 -15.99 -1.17
CA SER A 164 16.02 -17.09 -1.26
C SER A 164 16.43 -17.41 -2.70
N LYS A 165 15.56 -17.05 -3.67
CA LYS A 165 15.83 -17.17 -5.12
C LYS A 165 16.50 -15.91 -5.70
N GLY A 166 16.81 -14.91 -4.87
CA GLY A 166 17.48 -13.67 -5.28
C GLY A 166 16.55 -12.57 -5.79
N PHE A 167 15.25 -12.67 -5.55
CA PHE A 167 14.26 -11.62 -5.87
C PHE A 167 13.91 -10.80 -4.63
N ASP A 168 13.47 -9.57 -4.84
CA ASP A 168 13.18 -8.65 -3.75
C ASP A 168 11.73 -8.78 -3.25
N GLN A 169 10.79 -9.10 -4.16
CA GLN A 169 9.37 -9.21 -3.87
C GLN A 169 8.66 -10.25 -4.75
N VAL A 170 7.48 -10.64 -4.29
CA VAL A 170 6.57 -11.53 -5.03
C VAL A 170 5.68 -10.71 -5.97
N LEU A 171 5.54 -11.14 -7.22
CA LEU A 171 4.45 -10.75 -8.10
C LEU A 171 3.33 -11.78 -7.91
N TRP A 172 2.20 -11.32 -7.37
CA TRP A 172 1.06 -12.17 -7.12
C TRP A 172 0.21 -12.38 -8.37
N LEU A 173 -0.15 -13.63 -8.59
CA LEU A 173 -1.08 -14.05 -9.64
C LEU A 173 -2.42 -14.47 -9.02
N ASP A 174 -3.46 -14.55 -9.85
CA ASP A 174 -4.80 -14.94 -9.43
C ASP A 174 -4.86 -16.37 -8.87
N ALA A 175 -5.84 -16.59 -7.99
CA ALA A 175 -5.99 -17.86 -7.25
C ALA A 175 -6.51 -19.04 -8.08
N LYS A 176 -6.98 -18.82 -9.30
CA LYS A 176 -7.65 -19.85 -10.10
C LYS A 176 -6.74 -20.44 -11.18
N GLU A 177 -6.09 -19.56 -11.93
CA GLU A 177 -5.33 -19.96 -13.12
C GLU A 177 -3.84 -19.66 -13.00
N PHE A 178 -3.40 -18.90 -11.97
CA PHE A 178 -2.04 -18.36 -11.84
C PHE A 178 -1.58 -17.64 -13.11
N LYS A 179 -2.48 -16.88 -13.69
CA LYS A 179 -2.31 -16.25 -15.00
C LYS A 179 -2.46 -14.72 -14.92
N TYR A 180 -3.46 -14.23 -14.18
CA TYR A 180 -3.76 -12.81 -14.10
C TYR A 180 -2.97 -12.16 -12.98
N ILE A 181 -2.27 -11.09 -13.32
CA ILE A 181 -1.46 -10.31 -12.37
C ILE A 181 -2.39 -9.53 -11.42
N GLN A 182 -2.07 -9.56 -10.14
CA GLN A 182 -2.81 -8.85 -9.10
C GLN A 182 -1.99 -7.73 -8.46
N GLU A 183 -0.99 -8.06 -7.66
CA GLU A 183 -0.21 -7.12 -6.84
C GLU A 183 1.26 -7.53 -6.76
N VAL A 184 2.11 -6.63 -6.27
CA VAL A 184 3.54 -6.88 -6.00
C VAL A 184 3.80 -6.77 -4.51
N GLY A 185 4.11 -7.89 -3.83
CA GLY A 185 4.30 -7.87 -2.38
C GLY A 185 3.10 -7.25 -1.67
N THR A 186 3.27 -6.03 -1.17
CA THR A 186 2.22 -5.21 -0.53
C THR A 186 1.93 -3.91 -1.30
N MET A 187 2.18 -3.90 -2.61
CA MET A 187 2.03 -2.77 -3.53
C MET A 187 1.10 -3.12 -4.68
N ASN A 188 0.39 -2.14 -5.22
CA ASN A 188 -0.25 -2.26 -6.54
C ASN A 188 0.81 -2.13 -7.64
N ILE A 189 0.50 -2.55 -8.86
CA ILE A 189 1.43 -2.56 -9.98
C ILE A 189 0.87 -1.80 -11.19
N PHE A 190 1.76 -1.16 -11.93
CA PHE A 190 1.52 -0.52 -13.21
C PHE A 190 2.51 -1.04 -14.24
N PHE A 191 2.05 -1.19 -15.47
CA PHE A 191 2.87 -1.47 -16.65
C PHE A 191 2.62 -0.40 -17.69
N LYS A 192 3.65 0.00 -18.42
CA LYS A 192 3.51 0.82 -19.62
C LYS A 192 3.84 -0.02 -20.83
N ILE A 193 2.84 -0.23 -21.70
CA ILE A 193 2.93 -1.05 -22.91
C ILE A 193 2.39 -0.24 -24.08
N ASN A 194 3.22 -0.05 -25.11
CA ASN A 194 2.87 0.74 -26.29
C ASN A 194 2.30 2.14 -25.96
N GLY A 195 2.94 2.84 -25.02
CA GLY A 195 2.54 4.16 -24.56
C GLY A 195 1.38 4.21 -23.57
N GLN A 196 0.61 3.13 -23.39
CA GLN A 196 -0.54 3.06 -22.50
C GLN A 196 -0.13 2.51 -21.12
N PHE A 197 -0.60 3.14 -20.05
CA PHE A 197 -0.47 2.61 -18.69
C PHE A 197 -1.61 1.64 -18.38
N ILE A 198 -1.25 0.48 -17.85
CA ILE A 198 -2.18 -0.57 -17.49
C ILE A 198 -1.95 -0.96 -16.04
N THR A 199 -3.01 -1.03 -15.25
CA THR A 199 -2.99 -1.55 -13.88
C THR A 199 -4.13 -2.55 -13.72
N PRO A 200 -3.94 -3.63 -12.94
CA PRO A 200 -5.02 -4.58 -12.68
C PRO A 200 -6.27 -3.88 -12.12
N SER A 201 -7.44 -4.22 -12.68
CA SER A 201 -8.74 -3.75 -12.18
C SER A 201 -9.02 -4.30 -10.79
N LEU A 202 -9.72 -3.52 -9.97
CA LEU A 202 -10.14 -3.96 -8.64
C LEU A 202 -11.30 -4.97 -8.79
N ASP A 203 -11.04 -6.22 -8.43
CA ASP A 203 -11.96 -7.36 -8.61
C ASP A 203 -12.40 -7.99 -7.28
N GLY A 204 -12.09 -7.36 -6.14
CA GLY A 204 -12.35 -7.89 -4.80
C GLY A 204 -11.19 -8.71 -4.23
N SER A 205 -10.15 -9.00 -5.03
CA SER A 205 -8.91 -9.64 -4.55
C SER A 205 -7.76 -8.66 -4.36
N ILE A 206 -7.86 -7.45 -4.91
CA ILE A 206 -6.82 -6.42 -4.96
C ILE A 206 -7.16 -5.27 -4.02
N LEU A 207 -6.18 -4.83 -3.22
CA LEU A 207 -6.36 -3.68 -2.34
C LEU A 207 -6.45 -2.38 -3.15
N ALA A 208 -7.49 -1.57 -2.89
CA ALA A 208 -7.61 -0.23 -3.44
C ALA A 208 -6.55 0.70 -2.82
N GLY A 209 -5.35 0.72 -3.40
CA GLY A 209 -4.22 1.51 -2.91
C GLY A 209 -4.45 3.01 -3.05
N ILE A 210 -4.23 3.79 -1.98
CA ILE A 210 -4.36 5.26 -2.04
C ILE A 210 -3.29 5.84 -2.97
N THR A 211 -2.07 5.32 -2.92
CA THR A 211 -1.03 5.71 -3.88
C THR A 211 -1.42 5.31 -5.31
N ARG A 212 -2.03 4.11 -5.51
CA ARG A 212 -2.55 3.69 -6.83
C ARG A 212 -3.57 4.69 -7.37
N MET A 213 -4.57 5.08 -6.57
CA MET A 213 -5.57 6.09 -6.97
C MET A 213 -4.89 7.40 -7.36
N SER A 214 -3.97 7.88 -6.53
CA SER A 214 -3.24 9.13 -6.80
C SER A 214 -2.40 9.07 -8.07
N VAL A 215 -1.78 7.93 -8.37
CA VAL A 215 -1.04 7.71 -9.62
C VAL A 215 -1.97 7.73 -10.83
N ILE A 216 -3.14 7.09 -10.74
CA ILE A 216 -4.14 7.13 -11.83
C ILE A 216 -4.62 8.56 -12.06
N ASP A 217 -4.98 9.27 -10.97
CA ASP A 217 -5.42 10.67 -11.05
C ASP A 217 -4.36 11.55 -11.70
N PHE A 218 -3.09 11.41 -11.28
CA PHE A 218 -1.96 12.16 -11.82
C PHE A 218 -1.68 11.85 -13.29
N LEU A 219 -1.62 10.58 -13.67
CA LEU A 219 -1.34 10.19 -15.05
C LEU A 219 -2.44 10.72 -15.99
N ARG A 220 -3.71 10.61 -15.59
CA ARG A 220 -4.83 11.17 -16.35
C ARG A 220 -4.79 12.70 -16.43
N HIS A 221 -4.39 13.36 -15.35
CA HIS A 221 -4.21 14.82 -15.31
C HIS A 221 -3.07 15.30 -16.24
N LYS A 222 -2.11 14.45 -16.52
CA LYS A 222 -1.01 14.69 -17.48
C LYS A 222 -1.27 14.10 -18.87
N ASP A 223 -2.54 13.81 -19.21
CA ASP A 223 -3.01 13.31 -20.51
C ASP A 223 -2.41 11.93 -20.91
N PHE A 224 -1.91 11.14 -19.94
CA PHE A 224 -1.55 9.76 -20.21
C PHE A 224 -2.79 8.88 -20.27
N GLU A 225 -2.80 7.94 -21.22
CA GLU A 225 -3.82 6.91 -21.28
C GLU A 225 -3.61 5.88 -20.16
N VAL A 226 -4.61 5.73 -19.27
CA VAL A 226 -4.58 4.78 -18.15
C VAL A 226 -5.79 3.87 -18.20
N VAL A 227 -5.54 2.56 -18.30
CA VAL A 227 -6.56 1.52 -18.36
C VAL A 227 -6.48 0.60 -17.15
N GLU A 228 -7.61 0.42 -16.51
CA GLU A 228 -7.80 -0.52 -15.42
C GLU A 228 -8.47 -1.78 -15.97
N ARG A 229 -7.70 -2.86 -16.14
CA ARG A 229 -8.17 -4.13 -16.72
C ARG A 229 -7.40 -5.33 -16.21
N LEU A 230 -7.91 -6.52 -16.49
CA LEU A 230 -7.13 -7.73 -16.31
C LEU A 230 -5.91 -7.71 -17.23
N ILE A 231 -4.77 -8.18 -16.73
CA ILE A 231 -3.53 -8.34 -17.48
C ILE A 231 -2.92 -9.69 -17.14
N THR A 232 -2.46 -10.41 -18.15
CA THR A 232 -1.88 -11.74 -17.96
C THR A 232 -0.37 -11.68 -17.90
N ILE A 233 0.25 -12.64 -17.23
CA ILE A 233 1.70 -12.78 -17.22
C ILE A 233 2.23 -13.06 -18.63
N ASP A 234 1.48 -13.81 -19.46
CA ASP A 234 1.85 -14.10 -20.84
C ASP A 234 1.88 -12.83 -21.71
N GLU A 235 0.94 -11.89 -21.49
CA GLU A 235 0.94 -10.58 -22.15
C GLU A 235 2.21 -9.78 -21.83
N ILE A 236 2.66 -9.81 -20.57
CA ILE A 236 3.89 -9.14 -20.15
C ILE A 236 5.13 -9.80 -20.78
N ILE A 237 5.16 -11.14 -20.87
CA ILE A 237 6.22 -11.87 -21.55
C ILE A 237 6.31 -11.47 -23.02
N GLU A 238 5.18 -11.42 -23.70
CA GLU A 238 5.11 -11.06 -25.12
C GLU A 238 5.53 -9.60 -25.33
N ALA A 239 5.00 -8.68 -24.52
CA ALA A 239 5.36 -7.26 -24.59
C ALA A 239 6.86 -7.04 -24.35
N SER A 240 7.47 -7.75 -23.42
CA SER A 240 8.92 -7.69 -23.17
C SER A 240 9.72 -8.21 -24.37
N LYS A 241 9.34 -9.37 -24.93
CA LYS A 241 10.03 -9.96 -26.10
C LYS A 241 9.98 -9.07 -27.34
N ASN A 242 8.88 -8.34 -27.51
CA ASN A 242 8.66 -7.46 -28.65
C ASN A 242 9.18 -6.02 -28.42
N GLY A 243 9.80 -5.75 -27.25
CA GLY A 243 10.30 -4.41 -26.90
C GLY A 243 9.18 -3.39 -26.62
N GLN A 244 7.97 -3.86 -26.34
CA GLN A 244 6.79 -3.04 -26.08
C GLN A 244 6.56 -2.74 -24.61
N LEU A 245 7.21 -3.49 -23.69
CA LEU A 245 7.17 -3.25 -22.25
C LEU A 245 8.16 -2.11 -21.91
N GLU A 246 7.64 -0.90 -21.81
CA GLU A 246 8.43 0.31 -21.65
C GLU A 246 8.79 0.56 -20.18
N GLU A 247 7.82 0.47 -19.27
CA GLU A 247 8.00 0.71 -17.85
C GLU A 247 7.17 -0.27 -17.02
N ALA A 248 7.65 -0.57 -15.81
CA ALA A 248 6.86 -1.24 -14.78
C ALA A 248 7.26 -0.70 -13.41
N PHE A 249 6.26 -0.44 -12.54
CA PHE A 249 6.51 0.02 -11.17
C PHE A 249 5.41 -0.40 -10.21
N GLY A 250 5.82 -0.64 -8.96
CA GLY A 250 4.93 -0.87 -7.83
C GLY A 250 4.60 0.43 -7.10
N THR A 251 3.40 0.52 -6.50
CA THR A 251 2.96 1.71 -5.75
C THR A 251 2.40 1.35 -4.38
N GLY A 252 2.81 2.08 -3.35
CA GLY A 252 2.32 1.87 -1.99
C GLY A 252 2.73 2.99 -1.04
N THR A 253 2.02 3.17 0.06
CA THR A 253 2.29 4.28 1.01
C THR A 253 3.70 4.22 1.59
N ALA A 254 4.15 3.04 2.00
CA ALA A 254 5.46 2.88 2.64
C ALA A 254 6.60 3.14 1.63
N VAL A 255 6.44 2.67 0.40
CA VAL A 255 7.43 2.69 -0.67
C VAL A 255 7.37 3.99 -1.48
N GLY A 256 6.18 4.54 -1.72
CA GLY A 256 5.94 5.52 -2.77
C GLY A 256 5.79 4.82 -4.12
N VAL A 257 6.81 4.90 -4.96
CA VAL A 257 6.92 4.21 -6.25
C VAL A 257 8.22 3.41 -6.28
N ALA A 258 8.16 2.13 -6.62
CA ALA A 258 9.30 1.25 -6.80
C ALA A 258 9.41 0.80 -8.25
N MET A 259 10.47 1.18 -8.93
CA MET A 259 10.73 0.76 -10.32
C MET A 259 11.08 -0.73 -10.35
N ILE A 260 10.55 -1.44 -11.34
CA ILE A 260 10.81 -2.86 -11.53
C ILE A 260 11.90 -3.04 -12.58
N GLN A 261 12.89 -3.87 -12.28
CA GLN A 261 13.98 -4.22 -13.18
C GLN A 261 13.63 -5.45 -14.02
N GLU A 262 13.16 -6.50 -13.36
CA GLU A 262 12.86 -7.77 -14.00
C GLU A 262 11.81 -8.56 -13.22
N ILE A 263 11.18 -9.51 -13.91
CA ILE A 263 10.22 -10.44 -13.34
C ILE A 263 10.63 -11.87 -13.70
N GLY A 264 10.97 -12.68 -12.70
CA GLY A 264 11.18 -14.11 -12.86
C GLY A 264 9.86 -14.85 -12.88
N TYR A 265 9.60 -15.64 -13.91
CA TYR A 265 8.44 -16.50 -14.04
C TYR A 265 8.84 -17.88 -14.56
N LYS A 266 8.70 -18.92 -13.75
CA LYS A 266 9.21 -20.28 -14.06
C LYS A 266 10.69 -20.18 -14.45
N ASP A 267 11.04 -20.64 -15.64
CA ASP A 267 12.41 -20.62 -16.18
C ASP A 267 12.70 -19.39 -17.06
N THR A 268 11.82 -18.38 -17.05
CA THR A 268 11.92 -17.17 -17.87
C THR A 268 12.19 -15.95 -17.02
N ILE A 269 13.11 -15.09 -17.44
CA ILE A 269 13.29 -13.74 -16.91
C ILE A 269 12.69 -12.75 -17.91
N ILE A 270 11.76 -11.94 -17.43
CA ILE A 270 11.10 -10.86 -18.18
C ILE A 270 11.83 -9.57 -17.82
N HIS A 271 12.54 -8.98 -18.75
CA HIS A 271 13.26 -7.72 -18.55
C HIS A 271 12.33 -6.54 -18.80
N VAL A 272 12.38 -5.56 -17.90
CA VAL A 272 11.75 -4.23 -18.06
C VAL A 272 12.83 -3.26 -18.51
N SER A 273 12.49 -2.29 -19.36
CA SER A 273 13.45 -1.26 -19.76
C SER A 273 14.09 -0.56 -18.56
N ASP A 274 15.39 -0.28 -18.64
CA ASP A 274 16.11 0.46 -17.60
C ASP A 274 15.68 1.92 -17.52
N ASN A 275 15.05 2.43 -18.57
CA ASN A 275 14.53 3.80 -18.61
C ASN A 275 13.05 3.80 -18.19
N SER A 276 12.74 4.47 -17.09
CA SER A 276 11.37 4.63 -16.55
C SER A 276 11.07 6.10 -16.28
N PRO A 277 11.04 6.96 -17.33
CA PRO A 277 10.92 8.40 -17.14
C PRO A 277 9.59 8.82 -16.50
N VAL A 278 8.50 8.14 -16.82
CA VAL A 278 7.19 8.48 -16.26
C VAL A 278 7.05 7.93 -14.84
N GLY A 279 7.55 6.73 -14.57
CA GLY A 279 7.61 6.20 -13.21
C GLY A 279 8.41 7.12 -12.27
N GLN A 280 9.55 7.66 -12.76
CA GLN A 280 10.34 8.65 -12.02
C GLN A 280 9.59 9.97 -11.84
N LEU A 281 8.93 10.47 -12.87
CA LEU A 281 8.09 11.68 -12.79
C LEU A 281 6.96 11.51 -11.74
N VAL A 282 6.32 10.35 -11.69
CA VAL A 282 5.30 10.03 -10.68
C VAL A 282 5.90 10.06 -9.27
N LEU A 283 7.06 9.42 -9.08
CA LEU A 283 7.77 9.39 -7.80
C LEU A 283 8.13 10.81 -7.33
N ASP A 284 8.74 11.59 -8.21
CA ASP A 284 9.20 12.96 -7.91
C ASP A 284 8.00 13.87 -7.60
N THR A 285 6.90 13.74 -8.37
CA THR A 285 5.69 14.53 -8.14
C THR A 285 5.05 14.19 -6.79
N ILE A 286 4.82 12.91 -6.50
CA ILE A 286 4.19 12.51 -5.23
C ILE A 286 5.07 12.95 -4.05
N ASN A 287 6.38 12.78 -4.13
CA ASN A 287 7.28 13.20 -3.07
C ASN A 287 7.34 14.72 -2.97
N GLY A 288 7.40 15.44 -4.10
CA GLY A 288 7.43 16.90 -4.13
C GLY A 288 6.17 17.55 -3.57
N VAL A 289 4.99 17.00 -3.89
CA VAL A 289 3.71 17.43 -3.34
C VAL A 289 3.66 17.19 -1.82
N ARG A 290 4.10 16.02 -1.37
CA ARG A 290 4.11 15.67 0.07
C ARG A 290 4.96 16.60 0.94
N ILE A 291 5.95 17.26 0.38
CA ILE A 291 6.83 18.21 1.08
C ILE A 291 6.63 19.65 0.63
N GLY A 292 5.57 19.93 -0.12
CA GLY A 292 5.22 21.28 -0.58
C GLY A 292 6.21 21.93 -1.59
N LYS A 293 7.13 21.13 -2.17
CA LYS A 293 8.01 21.59 -3.26
C LYS A 293 7.30 21.70 -4.61
N ILE A 294 6.28 20.89 -4.82
CA ILE A 294 5.42 20.88 -5.99
C ILE A 294 4.01 21.27 -5.55
N ALA A 295 3.33 22.10 -6.35
CA ALA A 295 1.96 22.51 -6.08
C ALA A 295 1.02 21.31 -6.04
N ASP A 296 0.11 21.28 -5.08
CA ASP A 296 -0.91 20.26 -4.93
C ASP A 296 -2.13 20.56 -5.82
N GLU A 297 -1.97 20.36 -7.13
CA GLU A 297 -3.02 20.63 -8.13
C GLU A 297 -4.24 19.69 -7.98
N LEU A 298 -4.07 18.55 -7.30
CA LEU A 298 -5.09 17.53 -7.13
C LEU A 298 -5.71 17.46 -5.72
N ASN A 299 -5.35 18.41 -4.85
CA ASN A 299 -5.86 18.55 -3.48
C ASN A 299 -5.67 17.26 -2.64
N TRP A 300 -4.48 16.71 -2.66
CA TRP A 300 -4.13 15.50 -1.90
C TRP A 300 -3.71 15.80 -0.46
N MET A 301 -3.23 17.01 -0.20
CA MET A 301 -2.60 17.35 1.08
C MET A 301 -3.57 18.01 2.04
N VAL A 302 -3.55 17.56 3.28
CA VAL A 302 -4.20 18.21 4.41
C VAL A 302 -3.13 18.86 5.26
N LYS A 303 -3.18 20.20 5.37
CA LYS A 303 -2.30 20.96 6.24
C LYS A 303 -2.80 20.87 7.67
N LEU A 304 -1.85 20.75 8.60
CA LEU A 304 -2.16 20.91 10.01
C LEU A 304 -1.99 22.39 10.33
N GLU A 305 -3.11 23.03 10.69
CA GLU A 305 -3.08 24.40 11.20
C GLU A 305 -2.48 24.39 12.60
N SER A 306 -1.55 25.33 12.84
CA SER A 306 -0.88 25.53 14.13
C SER A 306 -1.81 26.14 15.16
#